data_a3219b8ecd05abbbd2b39c82700f674c
#
_entry.id   a3219b8ecd05abbbd2b39c82700f674c
#
_cell.length_a   1.000
_cell.length_b   1.000
_cell.length_c   1.000
_cell.angle_alpha   90.00
_cell.angle_beta   90.00
_cell.angle_gamma   90.00
#
_symmetry.space_group_name_H-M   'P 1'
#
loop_
_entity.id
_entity.type
_entity.pdbx_description
1 polymer ?
#
loop_
_entity_poly.entity_id
_entity_poly.type
_entity_poly.pdbx_seq_one_letter_code
_entity_poly.pdbx_strand_id
1 'polypeptide(L)'
;MEIFDRTRHSSDRFLQWRSAYPESFVLNIRGKSCMLHLASCGHFAFTDYEQILFAPKRASFNKDELEEWARDQSGTRYTLCSDCKPSLLPRGDGPS
;
A
#
# COMPACT_ATOMS: atom_id res chain seq x y z
N MET A 1 -2.48 -2.48 -11.90
CA MET A 1 -2.38 -1.67 -10.65
C MET A 1 -3.69 -0.95 -10.41
N GLU A 2 -4.25 -1.12 -9.24
CA GLU A 2 -5.45 -0.38 -8.85
C GLU A 2 -5.07 0.96 -8.24
N ILE A 3 -5.85 1.99 -8.55
CA ILE A 3 -5.59 3.34 -8.07
C ILE A 3 -6.78 3.80 -7.24
N PHE A 4 -6.51 4.25 -6.02
CA PHE A 4 -7.53 4.74 -5.10
C PHE A 4 -7.21 6.20 -4.76
N ASP A 5 -8.03 7.11 -5.25
CA ASP A 5 -7.84 8.52 -4.98
C ASP A 5 -8.52 8.91 -3.67
N ARG A 6 -8.64 10.21 -3.40
CA ARG A 6 -9.18 10.71 -2.14
C ARG A 6 -10.69 10.92 -2.19
N THR A 7 -11.42 10.07 -2.88
CA THR A 7 -12.88 10.14 -2.95
C THR A 7 -13.51 9.05 -2.09
N ARG A 8 -14.75 9.27 -1.70
CA ARG A 8 -15.49 8.29 -0.93
C ARG A 8 -15.69 7.00 -1.71
N HIS A 9 -15.94 7.11 -2.99
CA HIS A 9 -16.09 5.96 -3.88
C HIS A 9 -14.81 5.10 -3.87
N SER A 10 -13.66 5.74 -3.96
CA SER A 10 -12.39 5.04 -3.90
C SER A 10 -12.14 4.39 -2.54
N SER A 11 -12.62 5.01 -1.46
CA SER A 11 -12.50 4.41 -0.14
C SER A 11 -13.29 3.10 -0.04
N ASP A 12 -14.51 3.09 -0.58
CA ASP A 12 -15.31 1.86 -0.62
C ASP A 12 -14.64 0.80 -1.46
N ARG A 13 -14.11 1.17 -2.61
CA ARG A 13 -13.36 0.25 -3.47
C ARG A 13 -12.12 -0.29 -2.77
N PHE A 14 -11.42 0.55 -2.03
CA PHE A 14 -10.24 0.13 -1.29
C PHE A 14 -10.58 -0.89 -0.21
N LEU A 15 -11.65 -0.66 0.53
CA LEU A 15 -12.09 -1.62 1.55
C LEU A 15 -12.49 -2.95 0.94
N GLN A 16 -13.17 -2.92 -0.21
CA GLN A 16 -13.52 -4.13 -0.94
C GLN A 16 -12.26 -4.86 -1.42
N TRP A 17 -11.31 -4.13 -1.97
CA TRP A 17 -10.03 -4.70 -2.42
C TRP A 17 -9.31 -5.39 -1.26
N ARG A 18 -9.19 -4.69 -0.13
CA ARG A 18 -8.53 -5.20 1.06
C ARG A 18 -9.19 -6.49 1.57
N SER A 19 -10.50 -6.52 1.55
CA SER A 19 -11.27 -7.68 1.98
C SER A 19 -11.12 -8.86 1.03
N ALA A 20 -11.12 -8.58 -0.27
CA ALA A 20 -11.04 -9.62 -1.30
C ALA A 20 -9.61 -10.15 -1.49
N TYR A 21 -8.62 -9.27 -1.35
CA TYR A 21 -7.23 -9.61 -1.65
C TYR A 21 -6.29 -9.20 -0.51
N PRO A 22 -6.42 -9.82 0.67
CA PRO A 22 -5.59 -9.45 1.82
C PRO A 22 -4.10 -9.72 1.60
N GLU A 23 -3.76 -10.57 0.64
CA GLU A 23 -2.37 -10.92 0.33
C GLU A 23 -1.73 -9.96 -0.65
N SER A 24 -2.49 -9.05 -1.23
CA SER A 24 -1.95 -8.07 -2.16
C SER A 24 -1.17 -6.98 -1.42
N PHE A 25 -0.53 -6.12 -2.19
CA PHE A 25 0.29 -5.04 -1.66
C PHE A 25 -0.38 -3.69 -1.89
N VAL A 26 -0.21 -2.78 -0.97
CA VAL A 26 -0.78 -1.43 -1.05
C VAL A 26 0.30 -0.40 -0.76
N LEU A 27 0.43 0.56 -1.67
CA LEU A 27 1.32 1.68 -1.49
C LEU A 27 0.51 2.88 -1.02
N ASN A 28 0.81 3.36 0.17
CA ASN A 28 0.16 4.54 0.74
C ASN A 28 0.98 5.77 0.38
N ILE A 29 0.34 6.77 -0.22
CA ILE A 29 1.04 7.94 -0.75
C ILE A 29 0.69 9.16 0.09
N ARG A 30 1.71 9.75 0.73
CA ARG A 30 1.53 10.92 1.57
C ARG A 30 2.52 11.99 1.12
N GLY A 31 2.08 12.86 0.21
CA GLY A 31 2.94 13.88 -0.35
C GLY A 31 4.11 13.26 -1.10
N LYS A 32 5.32 13.52 -0.67
CA LYS A 32 6.54 12.97 -1.27
C LYS A 32 7.03 11.72 -0.54
N SER A 33 6.17 11.05 0.19
CA SER A 33 6.52 9.85 0.93
C SER A 33 5.56 8.73 0.57
N CYS A 34 6.11 7.57 0.24
CA CYS A 34 5.31 6.38 -0.07
C CYS A 34 5.72 5.25 0.86
N MET A 35 4.74 4.56 1.42
CA MET A 35 5.00 3.43 2.30
C MET A 35 4.26 2.21 1.79
N LEU A 36 4.97 1.10 1.63
CA LEU A 36 4.40 -0.15 1.17
C LEU A 36 3.88 -0.97 2.34
N HIS A 37 2.65 -1.48 2.20
CA HIS A 37 1.99 -2.33 3.18
C HIS A 37 1.42 -3.56 2.49
N LEU A 38 1.07 -4.57 3.30
CA LEU A 38 0.14 -5.60 2.85
C LEU A 38 -1.28 -5.02 2.94
N ALA A 39 -2.17 -5.46 2.06
CA ALA A 39 -3.56 -5.01 2.11
C ALA A 39 -4.22 -5.36 3.45
N SER A 40 -3.81 -6.45 4.09
CA SER A 40 -4.31 -6.87 5.39
C SER A 40 -3.69 -6.12 6.56
N CYS A 41 -2.79 -5.17 6.31
CA CYS A 41 -2.11 -4.43 7.38
C CYS A 41 -3.12 -3.77 8.31
N GLY A 42 -2.88 -3.87 9.62
CA GLY A 42 -3.75 -3.27 10.63
C GLY A 42 -3.86 -1.76 10.51
N HIS A 43 -2.90 -1.10 9.87
CA HIS A 43 -2.96 0.34 9.63
C HIS A 43 -4.12 0.73 8.70
N PHE A 44 -4.68 -0.22 7.97
CA PHE A 44 -5.82 0.01 7.09
C PHE A 44 -7.14 -0.46 7.70
N ALA A 45 -7.14 -0.87 8.96
CA ALA A 45 -8.36 -1.33 9.64
C ALA A 45 -9.19 -0.15 10.12
N PHE A 46 -9.45 0.81 9.24
CA PHE A 46 -10.20 2.01 9.56
C PHE A 46 -11.68 1.79 9.29
N THR A 47 -12.50 2.35 10.17
CA THR A 47 -13.94 2.45 9.94
C THR A 47 -14.33 3.86 9.55
N ASP A 48 -13.38 4.78 9.59
CA ASP A 48 -13.59 6.20 9.35
C ASP A 48 -13.11 6.58 7.95
N TYR A 49 -14.02 7.05 7.12
CA TYR A 49 -13.70 7.48 5.75
C TYR A 49 -12.65 8.59 5.72
N GLU A 50 -12.63 9.46 6.70
CA GLU A 50 -11.65 10.55 6.74
C GLU A 50 -10.22 10.01 6.80
N GLN A 51 -10.00 8.97 7.56
CA GLN A 51 -8.69 8.36 7.66
C GLN A 51 -8.29 7.64 6.38
N ILE A 52 -9.25 6.98 5.75
CA ILE A 52 -9.01 6.28 4.49
C ILE A 52 -8.73 7.30 3.38
N LEU A 53 -9.49 8.40 3.35
CA LEU A 53 -9.35 9.44 2.34
C LEU A 53 -8.11 10.30 2.52
N PHE A 54 -7.45 10.21 3.68
CA PHE A 54 -6.33 11.08 4.00
C PHE A 54 -5.19 10.96 2.99
N ALA A 55 -4.94 9.78 2.48
CA ALA A 55 -3.86 9.54 1.54
C ALA A 55 -4.32 8.68 0.37
N PRO A 56 -4.03 9.08 -0.87
CA PRO A 56 -4.28 8.22 -2.01
C PRO A 56 -3.45 6.94 -1.90
N LYS A 57 -3.91 5.89 -2.58
CA LYS A 57 -3.29 4.58 -2.50
C LYS A 57 -3.21 3.93 -3.87
N ARG A 58 -2.23 3.06 -4.06
CA ARG A 58 -2.13 2.18 -5.22
C ARG A 58 -1.96 0.76 -4.72
N ALA A 59 -2.61 -0.19 -5.37
CA ALA A 59 -2.56 -1.59 -4.98
C ALA A 59 -2.19 -2.47 -6.17
N SER A 60 -1.48 -3.55 -5.89
CA SER A 60 -1.06 -4.49 -6.92
C SER A 60 -0.78 -5.85 -6.27
N PHE A 61 -0.89 -6.91 -7.06
CA PHE A 61 -0.40 -8.23 -6.64
C PHE A 61 1.11 -8.35 -6.78
N ASN A 62 1.75 -7.40 -7.45
CA ASN A 62 3.19 -7.38 -7.65
C ASN A 62 3.78 -6.16 -6.95
N LYS A 63 4.50 -6.39 -5.85
CA LYS A 63 5.08 -5.28 -5.09
C LYS A 63 6.13 -4.51 -5.88
N ASP A 64 6.82 -5.16 -6.80
CA ASP A 64 7.84 -4.50 -7.62
C ASP A 64 7.24 -3.44 -8.52
N GLU A 65 6.02 -3.65 -8.99
CA GLU A 65 5.29 -2.65 -9.76
C GLU A 65 5.07 -1.38 -8.94
N LEU A 66 4.69 -1.54 -7.67
CA LEU A 66 4.47 -0.41 -6.78
C LEU A 66 5.79 0.30 -6.44
N GLU A 67 6.85 -0.47 -6.20
CA GLU A 67 8.16 0.10 -5.93
C GLU A 67 8.68 0.90 -7.12
N GLU A 68 8.56 0.35 -8.33
CA GLU A 68 8.98 1.05 -9.53
C GLU A 68 8.22 2.36 -9.71
N TRP A 69 6.91 2.31 -9.51
CA TRP A 69 6.10 3.52 -9.59
C TRP A 69 6.59 4.58 -8.60
N ALA A 70 6.83 4.17 -7.34
CA ALA A 70 7.27 5.10 -6.30
C ALA A 70 8.63 5.70 -6.62
N ARG A 71 9.56 4.89 -7.11
CA ARG A 71 10.92 5.35 -7.43
C ARG A 71 10.95 6.27 -8.64
N ASP A 72 9.97 6.15 -9.54
CA ASP A 72 9.87 7.01 -10.69
C ASP A 72 9.37 8.42 -10.32
N GLN A 73 8.80 8.59 -9.13
CA GLN A 73 8.34 9.89 -8.68
C GLN A 73 9.53 10.71 -8.16
N SER A 74 9.85 11.79 -8.84
CA SER A 74 11.00 12.62 -8.49
C SER A 74 10.89 13.12 -7.05
N GLY A 75 11.94 12.91 -6.27
CA GLY A 75 12.02 13.39 -4.90
C GLY A 75 11.15 12.61 -3.90
N THR A 76 10.60 11.48 -4.30
CA THR A 76 9.76 10.68 -3.44
C THR A 76 10.59 9.70 -2.61
N ARG A 77 10.27 9.61 -1.33
CA ARG A 77 10.86 8.62 -0.42
C ARG A 77 9.99 7.37 -0.44
N TYR A 78 10.63 6.22 -0.62
CA TYR A 78 9.97 4.92 -0.59
C TYR A 78 10.44 4.14 0.64
N THR A 79 9.49 3.69 1.46
CA THR A 79 9.78 2.92 2.67
C THR A 79 8.85 1.72 2.78
N LEU A 80 9.21 0.78 3.66
CA LEU A 80 8.37 -0.37 3.97
C LEU A 80 7.74 -0.19 5.35
N CYS A 81 6.47 -0.57 5.47
CA CYS A 81 5.79 -0.54 6.76
C CYS A 81 6.51 -1.47 7.74
N SER A 82 6.83 -0.99 8.93
CA SER A 82 7.55 -1.78 9.92
C SER A 82 6.77 -3.03 10.36
N ASP A 83 5.45 -2.95 10.39
CA ASP A 83 4.63 -4.09 10.79
C ASP A 83 4.54 -5.15 9.69
N CYS A 84 4.64 -4.74 8.43
CA CYS A 84 4.57 -5.63 7.28
C CYS A 84 5.94 -6.04 6.77
N LYS A 85 7.00 -5.38 7.22
CA LYS A 85 8.33 -5.53 6.67
C LYS A 85 8.79 -6.97 6.53
N PRO A 86 8.60 -7.85 7.52
CA PRO A 86 9.03 -9.24 7.38
C PRO A 86 8.38 -9.96 6.22
N SER A 87 7.14 -9.59 5.87
CA SER A 87 6.42 -10.19 4.76
C SER A 87 6.73 -9.51 3.42
N LEU A 88 7.31 -8.33 3.45
CA LEU A 88 7.65 -7.55 2.26
C LEU A 88 9.07 -7.80 1.78
N LEU A 89 9.92 -8.35 2.63
CA LEU A 89 11.31 -8.65 2.27
C LEU A 89 11.38 -9.92 1.44
N PRO A 90 12.37 -10.04 0.55
CA PRO A 90 12.56 -11.26 -0.22
C PRO A 90 12.72 -12.47 0.68
N ARG A 91 12.11 -13.57 0.31
CA ARG A 91 12.23 -14.83 1.03
C ARG A 91 13.42 -15.62 0.51
N GLY A 92 14.00 -16.38 1.39
CA GLY A 92 15.08 -17.28 1.02
C GLY A 92 16.36 -16.55 0.70
N ASP A 93 16.42 -15.30 1.01
CA ASP A 93 17.61 -14.49 0.83
C ASP A 93 18.58 -14.83 1.89
N GLY A 94 18.64 -15.54 2.57
CA GLY A 94 19.70 -15.92 3.44
C GLY A 94 19.91 -17.39 3.30
N PRO A 95 20.77 -17.88 3.99
CA PRO A 95 20.95 -19.29 4.12
C PRO A 95 19.72 -19.82 4.78
N SER A 96 18.90 -18.93 4.88
CA SER A 96 17.67 -19.20 5.58
C SER A 96 17.72 -20.57 5.96
#